data_0e1258c2471babf70e2c2c114f7a3ad9
#
_entry.id   0e1258c2471babf70e2c2c114f7a3ad9
#
_cell.length_a   1.000
_cell.length_b   1.000
_cell.length_c   1.000
_cell.angle_alpha   90.00
_cell.angle_beta   90.00
_cell.angle_gamma   90.00
#
_symmetry.space_group_name_H-M   'P 1'
#
loop_
_entity.id
_entity.type
_entity.pdbx_description
1 polymer ?
#
loop_
_entity_poly.entity_id
_entity_poly.type
_entity_poly.pdbx_seq_one_letter_code
_entity_poly.pdbx_strand_id
1 'polypeptide(L)'
;MGILKRHKSYLLTILFAFISFVNSTSLMANDIHQLQNNNIKEMKKAKIVFLITEDPDNYEAHKTVPRFAEILRKEHGYDVTVLLGSGDRGSYSYPNMKAVSKADLLVVFARRIALPHKQMNIIKNYLAKGKPLIGIRTANHAFTARDKIGEGFEDWPEFVADILGCENRGYGPVGPGIDVSVVSENANDPIVSNISPSRWHSEGNIYLVAPLLDKKAKVLLTGKSNDITQPIAWTRRAGKSKVFYTSLGYPADFEMPEFKTLLLNAIKWTLK
;
A
#
# COMPACT_ATOMS: atom_id res chain seq x y z
N MET A 1 45.24 2.35 74.42
CA MET A 1 45.70 2.86 73.09
C MET A 1 45.37 1.85 71.98
N GLY A 2 44.20 1.22 72.00
CA GLY A 2 43.85 0.11 71.09
C GLY A 2 42.50 0.22 70.31
N ILE A 3 41.69 1.23 70.58
CA ILE A 3 40.32 1.31 70.04
C ILE A 3 40.20 2.25 68.82
N LEU A 4 41.11 3.18 68.61
CA LEU A 4 41.07 4.14 67.51
C LEU A 4 41.56 3.58 66.18
N LYS A 5 42.29 2.47 66.14
CA LYS A 5 42.79 1.86 64.86
C LYS A 5 41.76 0.98 64.12
N ARG A 6 40.75 0.46 64.85
CA ARG A 6 39.75 -0.44 64.23
C ARG A 6 38.68 0.31 63.39
N HIS A 7 38.33 1.55 63.81
CA HIS A 7 37.29 2.31 63.07
C HIS A 7 37.75 2.86 61.72
N LYS A 8 39.04 3.16 61.52
CA LYS A 8 39.55 3.62 60.21
C LYS A 8 39.55 2.54 59.13
N SER A 9 39.71 1.26 59.51
CA SER A 9 39.73 0.15 58.56
C SER A 9 38.34 -0.13 58.01
N TYR A 10 37.28 -0.06 58.78
CA TYR A 10 35.91 -0.28 58.33
C TYR A 10 35.38 0.83 57.43
N LEU A 11 35.76 2.13 57.72
CA LEU A 11 35.35 3.25 56.87
C LEU A 11 35.97 3.15 55.47
N LEU A 12 37.25 2.71 55.36
CA LEU A 12 37.93 2.56 54.06
C LEU A 12 37.31 1.40 53.23
N THR A 13 36.91 0.31 53.89
CA THR A 13 36.30 -0.85 53.21
C THR A 13 34.89 -0.53 52.69
N ILE A 14 34.10 0.24 53.46
CA ILE A 14 32.76 0.67 53.01
C ILE A 14 32.87 1.69 51.87
N LEU A 15 33.86 2.58 51.88
CA LEU A 15 34.05 3.56 50.80
C LEU A 15 34.47 2.87 49.48
N PHE A 16 35.35 1.84 49.53
CA PHE A 16 35.73 1.08 48.34
C PHE A 16 34.54 0.25 47.78
N ALA A 17 33.72 -0.32 48.65
CA ALA A 17 32.52 -1.06 48.20
C ALA A 17 31.48 -0.13 47.54
N PHE A 18 31.32 1.10 48.06
CA PHE A 18 30.40 2.10 47.50
C PHE A 18 30.89 2.61 46.12
N ILE A 19 32.17 2.89 45.97
CA ILE A 19 32.78 3.33 44.69
C ILE A 19 32.69 2.20 43.62
N SER A 20 32.89 0.95 44.02
CA SER A 20 32.77 -0.18 43.11
C SER A 20 31.30 -0.41 42.65
N PHE A 21 30.33 -0.17 43.53
CA PHE A 21 28.91 -0.30 43.22
C PHE A 21 28.41 0.81 42.29
N VAL A 22 28.85 2.07 42.51
CA VAL A 22 28.50 3.20 41.63
C VAL A 22 29.11 3.05 40.24
N ASN A 23 30.37 2.55 40.16
CA ASN A 23 31.01 2.30 38.85
C ASN A 23 30.36 1.14 38.08
N SER A 24 29.89 0.08 38.77
CA SER A 24 29.20 -1.03 38.11
C SER A 24 27.79 -0.65 37.59
N THR A 25 27.07 0.21 38.33
CA THR A 25 25.76 0.69 37.88
C THR A 25 25.86 1.68 36.72
N SER A 26 26.90 2.51 36.66
CA SER A 26 27.15 3.42 35.52
C SER A 26 27.62 2.67 34.26
N LEU A 27 28.40 1.59 34.40
CA LEU A 27 28.74 0.73 33.31
C LEU A 27 27.52 0.00 32.75
N MET A 28 26.68 -0.58 33.58
CA MET A 28 25.43 -1.22 33.15
C MET A 28 24.46 -0.23 32.49
N ALA A 29 24.35 1.00 32.99
CA ALA A 29 23.50 2.02 32.39
C ALA A 29 24.02 2.45 31.00
N ASN A 30 25.35 2.56 30.81
CA ASN A 30 25.95 2.82 29.51
C ASN A 30 25.78 1.67 28.53
N ASP A 31 25.91 0.41 29.00
CA ASP A 31 25.69 -0.76 28.17
C ASP A 31 24.23 -0.89 27.75
N ILE A 32 23.27 -0.60 28.63
CA ILE A 32 21.83 -0.57 28.31
C ILE A 32 21.54 0.58 27.31
N HIS A 33 22.14 1.75 27.47
CA HIS A 33 22.00 2.86 26.54
C HIS A 33 22.63 2.58 25.18
N GLN A 34 23.78 1.90 25.16
CA GLN A 34 24.41 1.44 23.91
C GLN A 34 23.61 0.30 23.24
N LEU A 35 23.07 -0.62 24.02
CA LEU A 35 22.19 -1.68 23.50
C LEU A 35 20.84 -1.10 22.99
N GLN A 36 20.30 -0.08 23.62
CA GLN A 36 19.14 0.65 23.12
C GLN A 36 19.46 1.46 21.86
N ASN A 37 20.61 2.12 21.81
CA ASN A 37 21.04 2.86 20.61
C ASN A 37 21.47 1.96 19.45
N ASN A 38 22.02 0.77 19.71
CA ASN A 38 22.38 -0.20 18.68
C ASN A 38 21.14 -1.00 18.16
N ASN A 39 20.04 -1.05 18.92
CA ASN A 39 18.79 -1.65 18.49
C ASN A 39 17.86 -0.68 17.76
N ILE A 40 18.11 0.62 17.77
CA ILE A 40 17.54 1.58 16.82
C ILE A 40 18.40 1.56 15.54
N LYS A 41 18.63 0.39 14.98
CA LYS A 41 18.92 0.28 13.55
C LYS A 41 17.67 0.82 12.90
N GLU A 42 17.76 2.03 12.35
CA GLU A 42 16.66 2.73 11.70
C GLU A 42 15.96 1.74 10.77
N MET A 43 14.80 1.23 11.20
CA MET A 43 14.10 0.21 10.43
C MET A 43 13.77 0.87 9.10
N LYS A 44 14.41 0.40 8.05
CA LYS A 44 14.26 0.93 6.70
C LYS A 44 12.77 0.97 6.37
N LYS A 45 12.22 2.18 6.30
CA LYS A 45 10.81 2.40 5.96
C LYS A 45 10.51 1.80 4.59
N ALA A 46 9.47 1.00 4.50
CA ALA A 46 9.05 0.46 3.20
C ALA A 46 8.62 1.59 2.28
N LYS A 47 9.09 1.53 1.03
CA LYS A 47 8.86 2.55 0.00
C LYS A 47 7.63 2.21 -0.82
N ILE A 48 6.64 3.07 -0.75
CA ILE A 48 5.38 2.93 -1.50
C ILE A 48 5.33 4.04 -2.55
N VAL A 49 5.11 3.66 -3.80
CA VAL A 49 4.96 4.61 -4.90
C VAL A 49 3.55 4.49 -5.46
N PHE A 50 2.83 5.61 -5.49
CA PHE A 50 1.54 5.73 -6.16
C PHE A 50 1.73 6.36 -7.55
N LEU A 51 1.16 5.75 -8.57
CA LEU A 51 0.95 6.34 -9.90
C LEU A 51 -0.50 6.75 -10.00
N ILE A 52 -0.76 8.05 -10.13
CA ILE A 52 -2.11 8.61 -10.24
C ILE A 52 -2.22 9.53 -11.45
N THR A 53 -3.43 9.71 -11.96
CA THR A 53 -3.72 10.68 -13.01
C THR A 53 -4.70 11.74 -12.49
N GLU A 54 -4.51 12.98 -12.94
CA GLU A 54 -5.53 14.01 -12.87
C GLU A 54 -6.36 13.93 -14.16
N ASP A 55 -7.46 13.21 -14.08
CA ASP A 55 -8.40 13.02 -15.18
C ASP A 55 -9.81 13.22 -14.57
N PRO A 56 -10.72 13.98 -15.21
CA PRO A 56 -12.06 14.22 -14.67
C PRO A 56 -12.80 12.95 -14.27
N ASP A 57 -12.56 11.87 -15.01
CA ASP A 57 -13.17 10.57 -14.76
C ASP A 57 -12.29 9.64 -13.89
N ASN A 58 -11.19 10.12 -13.30
CA ASN A 58 -10.36 9.33 -12.38
C ASN A 58 -10.72 9.56 -10.90
N TYR A 59 -11.98 9.89 -10.63
CA TYR A 59 -12.53 9.90 -9.28
C TYR A 59 -11.70 10.71 -8.28
N GLU A 60 -11.25 11.90 -8.69
CA GLU A 60 -10.46 12.81 -7.86
C GLU A 60 -9.20 12.17 -7.22
N ALA A 61 -8.60 11.15 -7.86
CA ALA A 61 -7.40 10.48 -7.35
C ALA A 61 -6.27 11.47 -6.98
N HIS A 62 -6.15 12.57 -7.72
CA HIS A 62 -5.19 13.67 -7.47
C HIS A 62 -5.45 14.43 -6.16
N LYS A 63 -6.64 14.32 -5.56
CA LYS A 63 -7.00 14.93 -4.27
C LYS A 63 -7.01 13.91 -3.13
N THR A 64 -7.59 12.72 -3.36
CA THR A 64 -7.80 11.70 -2.32
C THR A 64 -6.53 10.94 -1.98
N VAL A 65 -5.74 10.55 -2.98
CA VAL A 65 -4.51 9.77 -2.75
C VAL A 65 -3.44 10.56 -1.98
N PRO A 66 -3.15 11.86 -2.26
CA PRO A 66 -2.20 12.61 -1.44
C PRO A 66 -2.58 12.67 0.04
N ARG A 67 -3.87 12.81 0.38
CA ARG A 67 -4.36 12.80 1.77
C ARG A 67 -4.14 11.44 2.43
N PHE A 68 -4.48 10.37 1.72
CA PHE A 68 -4.23 9.01 2.22
C PHE A 68 -2.72 8.72 2.38
N ALA A 69 -1.88 9.21 1.46
CA ALA A 69 -0.43 9.11 1.56
C ALA A 69 0.13 9.80 2.82
N GLU A 70 -0.46 10.94 3.24
CA GLU A 70 -0.08 11.59 4.51
C GLU A 70 -0.40 10.72 5.73
N ILE A 71 -1.55 10.05 5.75
CA ILE A 71 -1.89 9.09 6.82
C ILE A 71 -0.84 7.98 6.86
N LEU A 72 -0.49 7.39 5.71
CA LEU A 72 0.52 6.35 5.62
C LEU A 72 1.91 6.79 6.13
N ARG A 73 2.30 8.05 5.87
CA ARG A 73 3.57 8.60 6.35
C ARG A 73 3.56 8.86 7.86
N LYS A 74 2.50 9.54 8.35
CA LYS A 74 2.44 10.06 9.72
C LYS A 74 2.06 8.99 10.73
N GLU A 75 1.10 8.14 10.39
CA GLU A 75 0.52 7.18 11.34
C GLU A 75 1.14 5.79 11.20
N HIS A 76 1.64 5.45 10.00
CA HIS A 76 2.15 4.10 9.73
C HIS A 76 3.64 4.05 9.37
N GLY A 77 4.31 5.20 9.31
CA GLY A 77 5.76 5.27 9.16
C GLY A 77 6.31 4.84 7.79
N TYR A 78 5.48 4.75 6.74
CA TYR A 78 5.93 4.41 5.39
C TYR A 78 6.64 5.59 4.70
N ASP A 79 7.59 5.28 3.80
CA ASP A 79 8.17 6.24 2.86
C ASP A 79 7.30 6.25 1.60
N VAL A 80 6.42 7.25 1.46
CA VAL A 80 5.41 7.29 0.40
C VAL A 80 5.74 8.39 -0.60
N THR A 81 5.79 8.04 -1.89
CA THR A 81 5.89 8.96 -3.01
C THR A 81 4.61 8.88 -3.84
N VAL A 82 3.98 10.02 -4.10
CA VAL A 82 2.85 10.13 -5.02
C VAL A 82 3.35 10.78 -6.30
N LEU A 83 3.25 10.08 -7.42
CA LEU A 83 3.59 10.58 -8.73
C LEU A 83 2.29 10.94 -9.47
N LEU A 84 2.06 12.22 -9.63
CA LEU A 84 1.06 12.78 -10.53
C LEU A 84 1.77 13.13 -11.84
N GLY A 85 1.30 12.54 -12.94
CA GLY A 85 1.82 12.79 -14.26
C GLY A 85 1.08 13.94 -14.96
N SER A 86 1.46 14.17 -16.21
CA SER A 86 0.83 15.18 -17.07
C SER A 86 0.90 14.77 -18.55
N GLY A 87 0.11 15.42 -19.39
CA GLY A 87 -0.01 15.17 -20.82
C GLY A 87 -1.37 14.60 -21.20
N ASP A 88 -1.60 14.45 -22.50
CA ASP A 88 -2.79 13.81 -23.02
C ASP A 88 -2.77 12.30 -22.77
N ARG A 89 -3.93 11.64 -22.80
CA ARG A 89 -4.02 10.18 -22.54
C ARG A 89 -3.13 9.34 -23.46
N GLY A 90 -2.96 9.73 -24.72
CA GLY A 90 -2.08 9.03 -25.68
C GLY A 90 -0.59 9.38 -25.54
N SER A 91 -0.24 10.38 -24.71
CA SER A 91 1.13 10.88 -24.54
C SER A 91 1.37 11.39 -23.10
N TYR A 92 1.01 10.57 -22.13
CA TYR A 92 1.10 10.90 -20.70
C TYR A 92 2.48 10.55 -20.14
N SER A 93 2.99 11.36 -19.22
CA SER A 93 4.27 11.07 -18.57
C SER A 93 4.28 11.39 -17.09
N TYR A 94 5.02 10.61 -16.33
CA TYR A 94 5.23 10.83 -14.91
C TYR A 94 6.60 11.46 -14.65
N PRO A 95 6.69 12.42 -13.72
CA PRO A 95 7.98 12.86 -13.21
C PRO A 95 8.60 11.76 -12.36
N ASN A 96 9.93 11.74 -12.26
CA ASN A 96 10.66 10.90 -11.28
C ASN A 96 10.31 9.39 -11.28
N MET A 97 10.03 8.80 -12.45
CA MET A 97 9.69 7.37 -12.59
C MET A 97 10.74 6.41 -12.01
N LYS A 98 12.00 6.87 -11.80
CA LYS A 98 13.03 6.08 -11.11
C LYS A 98 12.61 5.65 -9.69
N ALA A 99 11.69 6.37 -9.05
CA ALA A 99 11.13 5.98 -7.75
C ALA A 99 10.47 4.60 -7.80
N VAL A 100 9.76 4.26 -8.88
CA VAL A 100 9.13 2.94 -9.08
C VAL A 100 10.16 1.80 -9.04
N SER A 101 11.33 1.99 -9.67
CA SER A 101 12.39 0.96 -9.65
C SER A 101 12.87 0.63 -8.23
N LYS A 102 12.79 1.61 -7.32
CA LYS A 102 13.24 1.51 -5.92
C LYS A 102 12.10 1.19 -4.94
N ALA A 103 10.86 1.19 -5.41
CA ALA A 103 9.69 0.93 -4.57
C ALA A 103 9.68 -0.52 -4.03
N ASP A 104 9.18 -0.69 -2.82
CA ASP A 104 8.83 -1.98 -2.25
C ASP A 104 7.39 -2.36 -2.61
N LEU A 105 6.52 -1.36 -2.85
CA LEU A 105 5.15 -1.51 -3.33
C LEU A 105 4.81 -0.45 -4.37
N LEU A 106 4.21 -0.87 -5.48
CA LEU A 106 3.61 0.00 -6.49
C LEU A 106 2.09 0.00 -6.33
N VAL A 107 1.49 1.20 -6.26
CA VAL A 107 0.03 1.39 -6.26
C VAL A 107 -0.36 2.15 -7.53
N VAL A 108 -1.30 1.61 -8.29
CA VAL A 108 -1.78 2.19 -9.54
C VAL A 108 -3.23 2.64 -9.37
N PHE A 109 -3.47 3.93 -9.51
CA PHE A 109 -4.79 4.55 -9.61
C PHE A 109 -4.77 5.57 -10.77
N ALA A 110 -4.55 5.05 -11.96
CA ALA A 110 -4.42 5.81 -13.20
C ALA A 110 -5.49 5.41 -14.19
N ARG A 111 -5.74 6.25 -15.21
CA ARG A 111 -6.84 6.03 -16.14
C ARG A 111 -6.42 6.27 -17.58
N ARG A 112 -6.48 5.22 -18.40
CA ARG A 112 -6.43 5.22 -19.88
C ARG A 112 -5.27 6.00 -20.48
N ILE A 113 -4.06 5.72 -20.05
CA ILE A 113 -2.85 6.42 -20.48
C ILE A 113 -1.91 5.52 -21.26
N ALA A 114 -1.22 6.10 -22.25
CA ALA A 114 0.01 5.58 -22.83
C ALA A 114 1.20 6.32 -22.23
N LEU A 115 2.29 5.62 -21.99
CA LEU A 115 3.51 6.14 -21.38
C LEU A 115 4.69 6.09 -22.36
N PRO A 116 5.71 6.95 -22.19
CA PRO A 116 6.96 6.76 -22.90
C PRO A 116 7.49 5.34 -22.73
N HIS A 117 8.01 4.71 -23.77
CA HIS A 117 8.58 3.34 -23.70
C HIS A 117 9.50 3.11 -22.51
N LYS A 118 10.36 4.11 -22.18
CA LYS A 118 11.26 4.03 -21.02
C LYS A 118 10.50 3.94 -19.69
N GLN A 119 9.38 4.65 -19.56
CA GLN A 119 8.57 4.64 -18.33
C GLN A 119 7.75 3.35 -18.22
N MET A 120 7.13 2.89 -19.29
CA MET A 120 6.41 1.62 -19.32
C MET A 120 7.34 0.45 -18.99
N ASN A 121 8.55 0.44 -19.54
CA ASN A 121 9.57 -0.57 -19.23
C ASN A 121 9.99 -0.57 -17.76
N ILE A 122 9.97 0.57 -17.06
CA ILE A 122 10.22 0.60 -15.61
C ILE A 122 9.14 -0.20 -14.87
N ILE A 123 7.86 -0.03 -15.22
CA ILE A 123 6.74 -0.77 -14.60
C ILE A 123 6.83 -2.26 -14.93
N LYS A 124 7.02 -2.61 -16.21
CA LYS A 124 7.18 -3.99 -16.66
C LYS A 124 8.35 -4.69 -15.92
N ASN A 125 9.50 -4.04 -15.84
CA ASN A 125 10.68 -4.55 -15.13
C ASN A 125 10.48 -4.65 -13.61
N TYR A 126 9.71 -3.74 -13.00
CA TYR A 126 9.34 -3.80 -11.59
C TYR A 126 8.56 -5.07 -11.29
N LEU A 127 7.54 -5.38 -12.10
CA LEU A 127 6.71 -6.58 -11.96
C LEU A 127 7.47 -7.86 -12.31
N ALA A 128 8.31 -7.84 -13.34
CA ALA A 128 9.14 -8.99 -13.73
C ALA A 128 10.09 -9.43 -12.59
N LYS A 129 10.49 -8.52 -11.69
CA LYS A 129 11.25 -8.83 -10.48
C LYS A 129 10.40 -9.44 -9.37
N GLY A 130 9.11 -9.66 -9.58
CA GLY A 130 8.21 -10.22 -8.58
C GLY A 130 7.77 -9.24 -7.49
N LYS A 131 7.95 -7.94 -7.70
CA LYS A 131 7.55 -6.92 -6.73
C LYS A 131 6.03 -6.71 -6.71
N PRO A 132 5.43 -6.39 -5.55
CA PRO A 132 3.98 -6.38 -5.40
C PRO A 132 3.30 -5.16 -5.99
N LEU A 133 2.01 -5.32 -6.34
CA LEU A 133 1.17 -4.26 -6.88
C LEU A 133 -0.18 -4.21 -6.18
N ILE A 134 -0.66 -2.98 -5.94
CA ILE A 134 -2.06 -2.70 -5.62
C ILE A 134 -2.67 -1.91 -6.77
N GLY A 135 -3.79 -2.40 -7.32
CA GLY A 135 -4.62 -1.69 -8.28
C GLY A 135 -5.86 -1.12 -7.60
N ILE A 136 -6.14 0.15 -7.82
CA ILE A 136 -7.35 0.81 -7.31
C ILE A 136 -8.21 1.25 -8.49
N ARG A 137 -9.47 0.89 -8.46
CA ARG A 137 -10.56 1.33 -9.33
C ARG A 137 -10.18 1.35 -10.82
N THR A 138 -9.80 2.50 -11.36
CA THR A 138 -9.44 2.68 -12.76
C THR A 138 -8.17 1.95 -13.20
N ALA A 139 -7.45 1.32 -12.28
CA ALA A 139 -6.34 0.44 -12.63
C ALA A 139 -6.75 -0.65 -13.62
N ASN A 140 -8.03 -1.09 -13.65
CA ASN A 140 -8.53 -2.08 -14.62
C ASN A 140 -8.63 -1.55 -16.06
N HIS A 141 -8.17 -0.35 -16.33
CA HIS A 141 -7.99 0.21 -17.66
C HIS A 141 -6.90 1.32 -17.65
N ALA A 142 -5.95 1.25 -16.72
CA ALA A 142 -4.93 2.28 -16.53
C ALA A 142 -4.11 2.52 -17.79
N PHE A 143 -3.59 1.45 -18.37
CA PHE A 143 -2.67 1.51 -19.51
C PHE A 143 -3.35 1.08 -20.82
N THR A 144 -4.63 1.38 -20.98
CA THR A 144 -5.41 1.12 -22.20
C THR A 144 -5.87 2.44 -22.76
N ALA A 145 -4.99 3.12 -23.49
CA ALA A 145 -5.32 4.38 -24.13
C ALA A 145 -6.43 4.16 -25.17
N ARG A 146 -7.39 5.10 -25.24
CA ARG A 146 -8.42 5.16 -26.28
C ARG A 146 -8.11 6.21 -27.33
N ASP A 147 -7.24 7.15 -26.99
CA ASP A 147 -6.80 8.22 -27.85
C ASP A 147 -5.63 7.74 -28.72
N LYS A 148 -5.32 8.48 -29.78
CA LYS A 148 -4.15 8.19 -30.63
C LYS A 148 -2.89 8.21 -29.78
N ILE A 149 -2.15 7.11 -29.82
CA ILE A 149 -0.87 7.00 -29.09
C ILE A 149 0.19 7.84 -29.81
N GLY A 150 0.87 8.70 -29.06
CA GLY A 150 1.94 9.55 -29.54
C GLY A 150 3.20 8.76 -29.93
N GLU A 151 4.02 9.34 -30.79
CA GLU A 151 5.31 8.75 -31.17
C GLU A 151 6.23 8.60 -29.93
N GLY A 152 6.83 7.44 -29.75
CA GLY A 152 7.68 7.13 -28.58
C GLY A 152 6.92 6.73 -27.31
N PHE A 153 5.59 6.62 -27.40
CA PHE A 153 4.71 6.16 -26.34
C PHE A 153 4.16 4.76 -26.64
N GLU A 154 3.75 4.07 -25.59
CA GLU A 154 3.04 2.79 -25.70
C GLU A 154 1.97 2.68 -24.62
N ASP A 155 0.90 1.94 -24.90
CA ASP A 155 -0.04 1.44 -23.91
C ASP A 155 0.28 -0.03 -23.56
N TRP A 156 -0.49 -0.62 -22.65
CA TRP A 156 -0.32 -2.00 -22.24
C TRP A 156 -1.70 -2.64 -21.93
N PRO A 157 -2.49 -2.95 -22.95
CA PRO A 157 -3.83 -3.52 -22.78
C PRO A 157 -3.85 -4.82 -21.96
N GLU A 158 -2.81 -5.65 -22.10
CA GLU A 158 -2.70 -6.94 -21.40
C GLU A 158 -2.48 -6.78 -19.88
N PHE A 159 -2.14 -5.59 -19.40
CA PHE A 159 -1.97 -5.33 -17.96
C PHE A 159 -3.17 -5.78 -17.13
N VAL A 160 -4.39 -5.59 -17.63
CA VAL A 160 -5.62 -5.93 -16.91
C VAL A 160 -5.76 -7.45 -16.78
N ALA A 161 -5.59 -8.18 -17.87
CA ALA A 161 -5.68 -9.64 -17.89
C ALA A 161 -4.50 -10.29 -17.15
N ASP A 162 -3.26 -9.89 -17.49
CA ASP A 162 -2.05 -10.56 -17.01
C ASP A 162 -1.73 -10.21 -15.56
N ILE A 163 -1.92 -8.95 -15.16
CA ILE A 163 -1.55 -8.48 -13.83
C ILE A 163 -2.75 -8.50 -12.89
N LEU A 164 -3.89 -7.93 -13.25
CA LEU A 164 -5.06 -7.87 -12.38
C LEU A 164 -5.91 -9.16 -12.40
N GLY A 165 -5.83 -9.96 -13.48
CA GLY A 165 -6.53 -11.22 -13.63
C GLY A 165 -8.02 -11.09 -13.94
N CYS A 166 -8.42 -10.01 -14.56
CA CYS A 166 -9.79 -9.72 -14.97
C CYS A 166 -9.85 -9.07 -16.35
N GLU A 167 -11.05 -8.82 -16.83
CA GLU A 167 -11.32 -7.94 -17.97
C GLU A 167 -12.16 -6.76 -17.54
N ASN A 168 -12.00 -5.63 -18.21
CA ASN A 168 -12.92 -4.52 -18.12
C ASN A 168 -14.09 -4.76 -19.09
N ARG A 169 -15.22 -5.24 -18.57
CA ARG A 169 -16.44 -5.51 -19.33
C ARG A 169 -17.46 -4.37 -19.28
N GLY A 170 -17.05 -3.20 -18.77
CA GLY A 170 -17.90 -2.03 -18.62
C GLY A 170 -18.30 -1.76 -17.17
N TYR A 171 -19.42 -1.08 -17.04
CA TYR A 171 -19.85 -0.50 -15.75
C TYR A 171 -21.37 -0.66 -15.60
N GLY A 172 -21.81 -0.85 -14.38
CA GLY A 172 -23.20 -0.71 -14.01
C GLY A 172 -23.65 0.75 -13.95
N PRO A 173 -24.92 0.99 -13.65
CA PRO A 173 -25.48 2.34 -13.62
C PRO A 173 -24.79 3.21 -12.55
N VAL A 174 -24.70 4.51 -12.86
CA VAL A 174 -24.29 5.54 -11.90
C VAL A 174 -25.52 5.92 -11.07
N GLY A 175 -25.34 6.05 -9.76
CA GLY A 175 -26.37 6.54 -8.84
C GLY A 175 -26.79 5.55 -7.75
N PRO A 176 -27.06 4.25 -8.08
CA PRO A 176 -27.47 3.31 -7.00
C PRO A 176 -26.33 2.96 -6.03
N GLY A 177 -25.08 3.24 -6.37
CA GLY A 177 -23.94 2.83 -5.57
C GLY A 177 -23.74 1.31 -5.53
N ILE A 178 -22.98 0.85 -4.56
CA ILE A 178 -22.60 -0.55 -4.36
C ILE A 178 -22.81 -0.92 -2.89
N ASP A 179 -23.63 -1.94 -2.63
CA ASP A 179 -23.67 -2.60 -1.33
C ASP A 179 -22.51 -3.60 -1.26
N VAL A 180 -21.52 -3.26 -0.46
CA VAL A 180 -20.27 -4.04 -0.29
C VAL A 180 -20.48 -5.08 0.80
N SER A 181 -19.98 -6.30 0.57
CA SER A 181 -19.98 -7.37 1.57
C SER A 181 -18.65 -8.12 1.59
N VAL A 182 -18.15 -8.42 2.77
CA VAL A 182 -17.04 -9.36 2.96
C VAL A 182 -17.53 -10.77 2.60
N VAL A 183 -16.74 -11.47 1.79
CA VAL A 183 -17.02 -12.87 1.41
C VAL A 183 -16.82 -13.75 2.64
N SER A 184 -17.89 -14.46 3.06
CA SER A 184 -17.92 -15.20 4.35
C SER A 184 -16.83 -16.25 4.46
N GLU A 185 -16.54 -16.97 3.38
CA GLU A 185 -15.51 -18.00 3.33
C GLU A 185 -14.09 -17.44 3.51
N ASN A 186 -13.93 -16.14 3.30
CA ASN A 186 -12.67 -15.42 3.40
C ASN A 186 -12.63 -14.37 4.52
N ALA A 187 -13.63 -14.36 5.41
CA ALA A 187 -13.77 -13.37 6.49
C ALA A 187 -12.55 -13.32 7.44
N ASN A 188 -11.80 -14.43 7.56
CA ASN A 188 -10.59 -14.51 8.37
C ASN A 188 -9.31 -14.09 7.61
N ASP A 189 -9.42 -13.65 6.35
CA ASP A 189 -8.24 -13.17 5.61
C ASP A 189 -7.70 -11.89 6.26
N PRO A 190 -6.38 -11.75 6.47
CA PRO A 190 -5.79 -10.58 7.13
C PRO A 190 -6.14 -9.24 6.50
N ILE A 191 -6.57 -9.23 5.21
CA ILE A 191 -6.96 -8.00 4.53
C ILE A 191 -8.35 -7.52 4.98
N VAL A 192 -9.25 -8.44 5.35
CA VAL A 192 -10.66 -8.10 5.66
C VAL A 192 -11.10 -8.45 7.06
N SER A 193 -10.32 -9.24 7.83
CA SER A 193 -10.73 -9.80 9.12
C SER A 193 -11.10 -8.80 10.21
N ASN A 194 -10.62 -7.57 10.10
CA ASN A 194 -10.90 -6.50 11.08
C ASN A 194 -11.70 -5.33 10.49
N ILE A 195 -12.33 -5.52 9.32
CA ILE A 195 -13.24 -4.54 8.76
C ILE A 195 -14.60 -4.66 9.46
N SER A 196 -15.06 -3.57 10.07
CA SER A 196 -16.33 -3.51 10.78
C SER A 196 -17.04 -2.18 10.47
N PRO A 197 -18.29 -2.22 10.02
CA PRO A 197 -19.10 -3.42 9.75
C PRO A 197 -18.61 -4.21 8.53
N SER A 198 -18.94 -5.51 8.46
CA SER A 198 -18.59 -6.37 7.31
C SER A 198 -19.43 -6.11 6.05
N ARG A 199 -20.34 -5.16 6.14
CA ARG A 199 -21.17 -4.66 5.04
C ARG A 199 -21.28 -3.15 5.15
N TRP A 200 -21.12 -2.47 4.00
CA TRP A 200 -21.25 -1.01 3.91
C TRP A 200 -21.68 -0.60 2.51
N HIS A 201 -22.02 0.65 2.32
CA HIS A 201 -22.39 1.21 1.04
C HIS A 201 -21.28 2.10 0.49
N SER A 202 -20.94 1.96 -0.79
CA SER A 202 -20.06 2.85 -1.55
C SER A 202 -20.87 3.56 -2.64
N GLU A 203 -20.72 4.86 -2.77
CA GLU A 203 -21.43 5.67 -3.77
C GLU A 203 -20.93 5.44 -5.22
N GLY A 204 -19.83 4.71 -5.40
CA GLY A 204 -19.25 4.42 -6.70
C GLY A 204 -20.13 3.48 -7.52
N ASN A 205 -20.08 3.58 -8.86
CA ASN A 205 -20.70 2.59 -9.74
C ASN A 205 -19.93 1.27 -9.75
N ILE A 206 -20.66 0.16 -9.94
CA ILE A 206 -20.06 -1.18 -10.00
C ILE A 206 -19.32 -1.41 -11.31
N TYR A 207 -18.14 -2.03 -11.24
CA TYR A 207 -17.37 -2.46 -12.42
C TYR A 207 -17.71 -3.89 -12.78
N LEU A 208 -17.96 -4.14 -14.08
CA LEU A 208 -18.28 -5.46 -14.61
C LEU A 208 -16.98 -6.18 -14.93
N VAL A 209 -16.60 -7.13 -14.09
CA VAL A 209 -15.32 -7.87 -14.20
C VAL A 209 -15.50 -9.39 -14.15
N ALA A 210 -16.69 -9.86 -13.72
CA ALA A 210 -16.97 -11.29 -13.65
C ALA A 210 -17.24 -11.91 -15.03
N PRO A 211 -16.80 -13.17 -15.23
CA PRO A 211 -15.94 -13.95 -14.35
C PRO A 211 -14.50 -13.45 -14.36
N LEU A 212 -13.77 -13.61 -13.24
CA LEU A 212 -12.33 -13.35 -13.21
C LEU A 212 -11.61 -14.36 -14.13
N LEU A 213 -10.57 -13.89 -14.81
CA LEU A 213 -9.74 -14.74 -15.69
C LEU A 213 -8.88 -15.71 -14.87
N ASP A 214 -8.35 -15.24 -13.74
CA ASP A 214 -7.58 -16.08 -12.82
C ASP A 214 -8.50 -16.82 -11.87
N LYS A 215 -8.74 -18.10 -12.12
CA LYS A 215 -9.55 -18.98 -11.25
C LYS A 215 -8.96 -19.21 -9.86
N LYS A 216 -7.68 -18.86 -9.64
CA LYS A 216 -7.00 -18.94 -8.35
C LYS A 216 -7.06 -17.62 -7.58
N ALA A 217 -7.65 -16.58 -8.16
CA ALA A 217 -7.86 -15.32 -7.47
C ALA A 217 -8.76 -15.54 -6.25
N LYS A 218 -8.33 -15.03 -5.08
CA LYS A 218 -9.10 -15.10 -3.85
C LYS A 218 -9.96 -13.85 -3.74
N VAL A 219 -11.26 -13.98 -3.97
CA VAL A 219 -12.22 -12.87 -3.83
C VAL A 219 -12.44 -12.58 -2.34
N LEU A 220 -12.22 -11.35 -1.93
CA LEU A 220 -12.34 -10.90 -0.54
C LEU A 220 -13.62 -10.10 -0.31
N LEU A 221 -14.02 -9.30 -1.30
CA LEU A 221 -15.24 -8.50 -1.27
C LEU A 221 -16.08 -8.74 -2.51
N THR A 222 -17.39 -8.81 -2.31
CA THR A 222 -18.39 -8.70 -3.38
C THR A 222 -19.16 -7.40 -3.23
N GLY A 223 -19.64 -6.88 -4.36
CA GLY A 223 -20.49 -5.71 -4.40
C GLY A 223 -21.76 -6.02 -5.17
N LYS A 224 -22.88 -5.51 -4.66
CA LYS A 224 -24.20 -5.59 -5.31
C LYS A 224 -24.67 -4.19 -5.66
N SER A 225 -25.13 -4.00 -6.90
CA SER A 225 -25.79 -2.79 -7.35
C SER A 225 -27.03 -3.20 -8.15
N ASN A 226 -28.22 -2.93 -7.64
CA ASN A 226 -29.48 -3.51 -8.13
C ASN A 226 -29.36 -5.06 -8.20
N ASP A 227 -29.59 -5.66 -9.36
CA ASP A 227 -29.51 -7.11 -9.57
C ASP A 227 -28.12 -7.58 -10.00
N ILE A 228 -27.14 -6.68 -10.10
CA ILE A 228 -25.78 -6.99 -10.54
C ILE A 228 -24.90 -7.26 -9.33
N THR A 229 -24.30 -8.45 -9.26
CA THR A 229 -23.28 -8.79 -8.26
C THR A 229 -21.94 -9.04 -8.93
N GLN A 230 -20.86 -8.43 -8.39
CA GLN A 230 -19.51 -8.55 -8.91
C GLN A 230 -18.49 -8.79 -7.81
N PRO A 231 -17.37 -9.48 -8.06
CA PRO A 231 -16.19 -9.37 -7.21
C PRO A 231 -15.66 -7.93 -7.31
N ILE A 232 -15.41 -7.29 -6.16
CA ILE A 232 -14.94 -5.90 -6.11
C ILE A 232 -13.60 -5.73 -5.40
N ALA A 233 -13.11 -6.78 -4.71
CA ALA A 233 -11.73 -6.85 -4.24
C ALA A 233 -11.25 -8.29 -4.22
N TRP A 234 -10.00 -8.50 -4.66
CA TRP A 234 -9.37 -9.81 -4.66
C TRP A 234 -7.85 -9.73 -4.56
N THR A 235 -7.25 -10.86 -4.19
CA THR A 235 -5.81 -11.09 -4.26
C THR A 235 -5.49 -12.16 -5.27
N ARG A 236 -4.33 -12.05 -5.91
CA ARG A 236 -3.77 -13.08 -6.79
C ARG A 236 -2.24 -12.99 -6.85
N ARG A 237 -1.65 -13.91 -7.60
CA ARG A 237 -0.26 -13.81 -8.03
C ARG A 237 -0.20 -13.64 -9.55
N ALA A 238 0.52 -12.59 -10.00
CA ALA A 238 0.93 -12.42 -11.38
C ALA A 238 2.41 -12.82 -11.49
N GLY A 239 2.69 -14.04 -11.93
CA GLY A 239 4.01 -14.63 -11.80
C GLY A 239 4.42 -14.72 -10.32
N LYS A 240 5.52 -14.02 -9.95
CA LYS A 240 6.01 -13.94 -8.56
C LYS A 240 5.38 -12.77 -7.78
N SER A 241 4.76 -11.81 -8.44
CA SER A 241 4.20 -10.60 -7.83
C SER A 241 2.92 -10.91 -7.07
N LYS A 242 2.83 -10.45 -5.80
CA LYS A 242 1.55 -10.35 -5.11
C LYS A 242 0.77 -9.19 -5.68
N VAL A 243 -0.50 -9.43 -6.02
CA VAL A 243 -1.40 -8.41 -6.53
C VAL A 243 -2.66 -8.36 -5.67
N PHE A 244 -3.01 -7.18 -5.23
CA PHE A 244 -4.33 -6.85 -4.70
C PHE A 244 -4.99 -5.87 -5.65
N TYR A 245 -6.26 -6.09 -5.96
CA TYR A 245 -7.07 -5.14 -6.70
C TYR A 245 -8.39 -4.89 -5.98
N THR A 246 -8.86 -3.64 -6.08
CA THR A 246 -10.22 -3.27 -5.69
C THR A 246 -10.83 -2.29 -6.68
N SER A 247 -12.10 -2.49 -7.03
CA SER A 247 -12.89 -1.53 -7.81
C SER A 247 -13.53 -0.42 -6.96
N LEU A 248 -13.38 -0.47 -5.64
CA LEU A 248 -13.64 0.66 -4.75
C LEU A 248 -12.61 1.76 -4.97
N GLY A 249 -12.84 2.94 -4.43
CA GLY A 249 -11.97 4.12 -4.59
C GLY A 249 -12.71 5.31 -5.20
N TYR A 250 -14.05 5.36 -5.03
CA TYR A 250 -14.82 6.58 -5.24
C TYR A 250 -14.35 7.64 -4.22
N PRO A 251 -14.46 8.95 -4.48
CA PRO A 251 -13.95 9.96 -3.55
C PRO A 251 -14.41 9.77 -2.10
N ALA A 252 -15.70 9.48 -1.88
CA ALA A 252 -16.25 9.24 -0.55
C ALA A 252 -15.67 8.01 0.15
N ASP A 253 -15.25 6.96 -0.60
CA ASP A 253 -14.65 5.76 0.00
C ASP A 253 -13.40 6.11 0.82
N PHE A 254 -12.59 7.10 0.39
CA PHE A 254 -11.38 7.52 1.09
C PHE A 254 -11.64 8.16 2.46
N GLU A 255 -12.88 8.54 2.75
CA GLU A 255 -13.28 9.02 4.07
C GLU A 255 -13.82 7.88 4.97
N MET A 256 -14.18 6.74 4.38
CA MET A 256 -14.75 5.59 5.10
C MET A 256 -13.68 4.78 5.83
N PRO A 257 -13.87 4.47 7.12
CA PRO A 257 -12.94 3.64 7.91
C PRO A 257 -12.72 2.26 7.28
N GLU A 258 -13.76 1.64 6.71
CA GLU A 258 -13.74 0.33 6.09
C GLU A 258 -12.78 0.30 4.90
N PHE A 259 -12.84 1.30 4.03
CA PHE A 259 -11.97 1.38 2.86
C PHE A 259 -10.52 1.72 3.24
N LYS A 260 -10.31 2.65 4.18
CA LYS A 260 -8.98 2.97 4.71
C LYS A 260 -8.32 1.74 5.33
N THR A 261 -9.09 0.97 6.12
CA THR A 261 -8.64 -0.30 6.73
C THR A 261 -8.31 -1.34 5.66
N LEU A 262 -9.16 -1.50 4.64
CA LEU A 262 -8.93 -2.40 3.52
C LEU A 262 -7.61 -2.10 2.81
N LEU A 263 -7.37 -0.84 2.44
CA LEU A 263 -6.15 -0.43 1.75
C LEU A 263 -4.91 -0.61 2.64
N LEU A 264 -4.98 -0.24 3.92
CA LEU A 264 -3.87 -0.41 4.86
C LEU A 264 -3.51 -1.88 5.05
N ASN A 265 -4.50 -2.74 5.17
CA ASN A 265 -4.29 -4.18 5.30
C ASN A 265 -3.71 -4.79 4.02
N ALA A 266 -4.20 -4.35 2.85
CA ALA A 266 -3.66 -4.76 1.55
C ALA A 266 -2.17 -4.35 1.42
N ILE A 267 -1.81 -3.14 1.85
CA ILE A 267 -0.41 -2.68 1.91
C ILE A 267 0.42 -3.60 2.82
N LYS A 268 -0.05 -3.85 4.05
CA LYS A 268 0.63 -4.75 5.00
C LYS A 268 0.79 -6.16 4.44
N TRP A 269 -0.23 -6.67 3.76
CA TRP A 269 -0.20 -8.02 3.16
C TRP A 269 0.79 -8.09 1.99
N THR A 270 0.87 -7.06 1.15
CA THR A 270 1.78 -7.03 0.00
C THR A 270 3.25 -6.93 0.42
N LEU A 271 3.54 -6.24 1.52
CA LEU A 271 4.90 -5.98 2.02
C LEU A 271 5.48 -7.12 2.89
N LYS A 272 4.64 -8.08 3.31
CA LYS A 272 5.07 -9.33 3.99
C LYS A 272 5.55 -10.34 2.97
#